data_9e5f11b7c10ae1ce8d4910777ccb0835
#
_entry.id   9e5f11b7c10ae1ce8d4910777ccb0835
#
_cell.length_a   1.000
_cell.length_b   1.000
_cell.length_c   1.000
_cell.angle_alpha   90.00
_cell.angle_beta   90.00
_cell.angle_gamma   90.00
#
_symmetry.space_group_name_H-M   'P 1'
#
loop_
_entity.id
_entity.type
_entity.pdbx_description
1 polymer ?
#
loop_
_entity_poly.entity_id
_entity_poly.type
_entity_poly.pdbx_seq_one_letter_code
_entity_poly.pdbx_strand_id
1 'polypeptide(L)'
;MAIECFAEGGFDASFRTIAARAGVSPGLITHHFGSKAVLRAECDAEVLRQYHALKTESLDDPSGYLLARLTVPGTAATVTVYMLRAIHAGGQPARDFLESLVDHARAIMAESVASGLARPSRDEEARLRYLTHQTMGAMLVQFLTAPGRTPDEFVRSLRDGQRDAVLPILELYTEGLLTSRNMLDDYLRYRWEPPGDQGGVESEA
;
A
#
# COMPACT_ATOMS: atom_id res chain seq x y z
N MET A 1 15.19 -8.29 12.82
CA MET A 1 16.20 -9.11 12.10
C MET A 1 15.63 -9.77 10.84
N ALA A 2 14.60 -10.67 10.88
CA ALA A 2 14.06 -11.31 9.67
C ALA A 2 13.45 -10.29 8.67
N ILE A 3 12.67 -9.33 9.15
CA ILE A 3 12.09 -8.25 8.36
C ILE A 3 13.19 -7.44 7.63
N GLU A 4 14.28 -7.13 8.31
CA GLU A 4 15.42 -6.44 7.71
C GLU A 4 16.10 -7.29 6.63
N CYS A 5 16.33 -8.59 6.90
CA CYS A 5 16.88 -9.50 5.90
C CYS A 5 16.01 -9.56 4.64
N PHE A 6 14.69 -9.62 4.82
CA PHE A 6 13.74 -9.62 3.70
C PHE A 6 13.66 -8.26 2.99
N ALA A 7 13.72 -7.16 3.73
CA ALA A 7 13.76 -5.83 3.12
C ALA A 7 15.03 -5.59 2.31
N GLU A 8 16.18 -6.05 2.77
CA GLU A 8 17.46 -5.86 2.08
C GLU A 8 17.67 -6.87 0.94
N GLY A 9 17.50 -8.16 1.22
CA GLY A 9 17.84 -9.28 0.34
C GLY A 9 16.66 -9.91 -0.42
N GLY A 10 15.42 -9.53 -0.09
CA GLY A 10 14.23 -10.18 -0.61
C GLY A 10 13.90 -11.48 0.09
N PHE A 11 12.80 -12.12 -0.36
CA PHE A 11 12.25 -13.32 0.29
C PHE A 11 13.05 -14.61 0.02
N ASP A 12 14.15 -14.54 -0.75
CA ASP A 12 15.06 -15.68 -0.94
C ASP A 12 16.08 -15.85 0.18
N ALA A 13 16.18 -14.89 1.10
CA ALA A 13 17.05 -14.98 2.27
C ALA A 13 16.86 -16.33 3.00
N SER A 14 17.97 -17.05 3.26
CA SER A 14 17.93 -18.36 3.90
C SER A 14 17.79 -18.27 5.42
N PHE A 15 17.28 -19.34 6.06
CA PHE A 15 17.29 -19.42 7.52
C PHE A 15 18.68 -19.25 8.12
N ARG A 16 19.73 -19.69 7.42
CA ARG A 16 21.12 -19.51 7.85
C ARG A 16 21.52 -18.03 7.84
N THR A 17 21.13 -17.28 6.82
CA THR A 17 21.39 -15.83 6.72
C THR A 17 20.67 -15.08 7.85
N ILE A 18 19.38 -15.40 8.06
CA ILE A 18 18.55 -14.77 9.10
C ILE A 18 19.07 -15.11 10.49
N ALA A 19 19.43 -16.37 10.73
CA ALA A 19 19.98 -16.84 12.00
C ALA A 19 21.31 -16.17 12.35
N ALA A 20 22.22 -16.06 11.37
CA ALA A 20 23.51 -15.40 11.55
C ALA A 20 23.31 -13.93 11.95
N ARG A 21 22.36 -13.23 11.31
CA ARG A 21 22.05 -11.82 11.62
C ARG A 21 21.36 -11.66 12.99
N ALA A 22 20.55 -12.64 13.38
CA ALA A 22 19.86 -12.65 14.68
C ALA A 22 20.75 -13.16 15.83
N GLY A 23 21.96 -13.65 15.56
CA GLY A 23 22.84 -14.23 16.59
C GLY A 23 22.33 -15.55 17.17
N VAL A 24 21.56 -16.33 16.41
CA VAL A 24 20.98 -17.59 16.83
C VAL A 24 21.36 -18.73 15.88
N SER A 25 21.07 -19.99 16.27
CA SER A 25 21.29 -21.12 15.37
C SER A 25 20.17 -21.23 14.33
N PRO A 26 20.45 -21.70 13.10
CA PRO A 26 19.41 -21.99 12.11
C PRO A 26 18.37 -23.00 12.60
N GLY A 27 18.79 -23.98 13.42
CA GLY A 27 17.91 -24.96 14.04
C GLY A 27 16.87 -24.33 14.97
N LEU A 28 17.22 -23.26 15.68
CA LEU A 28 16.28 -22.54 16.54
C LEU A 28 15.17 -21.88 15.73
N ILE A 29 15.52 -21.24 14.59
CA ILE A 29 14.53 -20.65 13.69
C ILE A 29 13.62 -21.73 13.11
N THR A 30 14.19 -22.85 12.64
CA THR A 30 13.41 -23.97 12.10
C THR A 30 12.50 -24.58 13.17
N HIS A 31 12.98 -24.72 14.41
CA HIS A 31 12.19 -25.23 15.52
C HIS A 31 11.00 -24.31 15.85
N HIS A 32 11.21 -23.00 15.83
CA HIS A 32 10.20 -22.01 16.22
C HIS A 32 9.15 -21.76 15.11
N PHE A 33 9.60 -21.60 13.87
CA PHE A 33 8.74 -21.23 12.75
C PHE A 33 8.37 -22.42 11.84
N GLY A 34 9.08 -23.53 11.91
CA GLY A 34 8.87 -24.71 11.06
C GLY A 34 9.26 -24.47 9.61
N SER A 35 8.66 -23.49 8.94
CA SER A 35 8.89 -23.21 7.53
C SER A 35 9.15 -21.73 7.25
N LYS A 36 9.76 -21.46 6.10
CA LYS A 36 9.99 -20.09 5.62
C LYS A 36 8.69 -19.34 5.32
N ALA A 37 7.65 -20.08 4.91
CA ALA A 37 6.33 -19.51 4.67
C ALA A 37 5.69 -19.00 5.98
N VAL A 38 5.81 -19.76 7.07
CA VAL A 38 5.32 -19.35 8.40
C VAL A 38 6.11 -18.14 8.90
N LEU A 39 7.46 -18.17 8.82
CA LEU A 39 8.27 -17.00 9.20
C LEU A 39 7.87 -15.76 8.39
N ARG A 40 7.62 -15.90 7.08
CA ARG A 40 7.17 -14.79 6.25
C ARG A 40 5.82 -14.27 6.70
N ALA A 41 4.85 -15.12 6.96
CA ALA A 41 3.52 -14.72 7.42
C ALA A 41 3.58 -13.93 8.76
N GLU A 42 4.43 -14.37 9.69
CA GLU A 42 4.68 -13.62 10.93
C GLU A 42 5.34 -12.25 10.68
N CYS A 43 6.28 -12.18 9.73
CA CYS A 43 6.88 -10.91 9.32
C CYS A 43 5.86 -10.00 8.63
N ASP A 44 4.99 -10.53 7.77
CA ASP A 44 3.93 -9.78 7.09
C ASP A 44 2.98 -9.18 8.13
N ALA A 45 2.53 -9.95 9.12
CA ALA A 45 1.67 -9.47 10.20
C ALA A 45 2.33 -8.37 11.04
N GLU A 46 3.61 -8.53 11.38
CA GLU A 46 4.37 -7.54 12.13
C GLU A 46 4.53 -6.23 11.35
N VAL A 47 4.86 -6.31 10.06
CA VAL A 47 5.02 -5.14 9.18
C VAL A 47 3.72 -4.38 9.04
N LEU A 48 2.59 -5.08 8.87
CA LEU A 48 1.25 -4.47 8.82
C LEU A 48 0.92 -3.75 10.13
N ARG A 49 1.24 -4.36 11.28
CA ARG A 49 1.03 -3.74 12.58
C ARG A 49 1.87 -2.47 12.76
N GLN A 50 3.14 -2.49 12.36
CA GLN A 50 4.01 -1.30 12.39
C GLN A 50 3.52 -0.21 11.43
N TYR A 51 3.09 -0.59 10.23
CA TYR A 51 2.51 0.34 9.26
C TYR A 51 1.24 1.01 9.78
N HIS A 52 0.35 0.23 10.42
CA HIS A 52 -0.86 0.76 11.03
C HIS A 52 -0.54 1.78 12.12
N ALA A 53 0.39 1.47 13.04
CA ALA A 53 0.79 2.39 14.10
C ALA A 53 1.31 3.72 13.53
N LEU A 54 2.17 3.67 12.49
CA LEU A 54 2.67 4.86 11.80
C LEU A 54 1.56 5.70 11.15
N LYS A 55 0.44 5.08 10.75
CA LYS A 55 -0.69 5.78 10.13
C LYS A 55 -1.66 6.37 11.14
N THR A 56 -1.89 5.70 12.26
CA THR A 56 -2.81 6.19 13.31
C THR A 56 -2.30 7.49 13.92
N GLU A 57 -0.98 7.62 14.15
CA GLU A 57 -0.37 8.87 14.63
C GLU A 57 -0.64 10.08 13.70
N SER A 58 -1.05 9.83 12.46
CA SER A 58 -1.29 10.88 11.45
C SER A 58 -2.68 11.52 11.51
N LEU A 59 -3.62 10.94 12.24
CA LEU A 59 -5.00 11.42 12.28
C LEU A 59 -5.18 12.61 13.21
N ASP A 60 -4.36 12.71 14.26
CA ASP A 60 -4.43 13.79 15.26
C ASP A 60 -3.98 15.14 14.69
N ASP A 61 -3.04 15.14 13.74
CA ASP A 61 -2.56 16.33 13.02
C ASP A 61 -2.24 16.02 11.57
N PRO A 62 -3.23 16.04 10.64
CA PRO A 62 -3.02 15.70 9.22
C PRO A 62 -2.00 16.61 8.52
N SER A 63 -1.96 17.89 8.87
CA SER A 63 -1.01 18.85 8.28
C SER A 63 0.41 18.63 8.80
N GLY A 64 0.56 18.45 10.12
CA GLY A 64 1.84 18.09 10.74
C GLY A 64 2.35 16.74 10.27
N TYR A 65 1.46 15.75 10.06
CA TYR A 65 1.82 14.46 9.49
C TYR A 65 2.35 14.60 8.05
N LEU A 66 1.68 15.39 7.20
CA LEU A 66 2.16 15.64 5.85
C LEU A 66 3.58 16.24 5.87
N LEU A 67 3.83 17.22 6.74
CA LEU A 67 5.13 17.84 6.93
C LEU A 67 6.14 16.87 7.56
N ALA A 68 5.75 16.08 8.56
CA ALA A 68 6.58 15.07 9.20
C ALA A 68 7.02 13.98 8.22
N ARG A 69 6.15 13.54 7.29
CA ARG A 69 6.53 12.58 6.23
C ARG A 69 7.68 13.07 5.36
N LEU A 70 7.89 14.37 5.28
CA LEU A 70 9.03 14.96 4.58
C LEU A 70 10.32 14.89 5.42
N THR A 71 10.27 14.45 6.69
CA THR A 71 11.39 14.52 7.63
C THR A 71 11.78 13.22 8.34
N VAL A 72 10.95 12.16 8.37
CA VAL A 72 11.18 10.97 9.23
C VAL A 72 12.14 9.93 8.63
N PRO A 73 13.18 9.50 9.37
CA PRO A 73 14.05 8.37 9.09
C PRO A 73 13.77 7.13 9.96
N GLY A 74 14.39 6.00 9.66
CA GLY A 74 14.50 4.85 10.56
C GLY A 74 13.57 3.69 10.24
N THR A 75 12.85 3.16 11.23
CA THR A 75 12.02 1.95 11.17
C THR A 75 11.02 1.97 9.99
N ALA A 76 10.51 3.15 9.64
CA ALA A 76 9.64 3.36 8.49
C ALA A 76 10.29 2.96 7.15
N ALA A 77 11.62 3.05 7.03
CA ALA A 77 12.34 2.69 5.82
C ALA A 77 12.26 1.17 5.56
N THR A 78 12.60 0.38 6.57
CA THR A 78 12.56 -1.09 6.49
C THR A 78 11.15 -1.60 6.22
N VAL A 79 10.14 -1.04 6.92
CA VAL A 79 8.72 -1.36 6.72
C VAL A 79 8.31 -1.06 5.28
N THR A 80 8.60 0.13 4.77
CA THR A 80 8.24 0.53 3.41
C THR A 80 8.86 -0.38 2.36
N VAL A 81 10.18 -0.65 2.45
CA VAL A 81 10.85 -1.51 1.46
C VAL A 81 10.38 -2.95 1.56
N TYR A 82 10.12 -3.46 2.77
CA TYR A 82 9.53 -4.79 2.95
C TYR A 82 8.18 -4.89 2.24
N MET A 83 7.28 -3.93 2.44
CA MET A 83 5.96 -3.90 1.81
C MET A 83 6.05 -3.91 0.29
N LEU A 84 6.94 -3.10 -0.30
CA LEU A 84 7.14 -3.06 -1.74
C LEU A 84 7.70 -4.38 -2.27
N ARG A 85 8.60 -5.03 -1.53
CA ARG A 85 9.09 -6.38 -1.89
C ARG A 85 7.99 -7.44 -1.77
N ALA A 86 7.12 -7.34 -0.77
CA ALA A 86 6.00 -8.27 -0.62
C ALA A 86 5.05 -8.19 -1.81
N ILE A 87 4.73 -6.98 -2.26
CA ILE A 87 3.90 -6.74 -3.45
C ILE A 87 4.63 -7.17 -4.73
N HIS A 88 5.89 -6.81 -4.89
CA HIS A 88 6.71 -7.16 -6.06
C HIS A 88 6.89 -8.68 -6.23
N ALA A 89 6.95 -9.42 -5.16
CA ALA A 89 7.07 -10.89 -5.22
C ALA A 89 5.87 -11.56 -5.89
N GLY A 90 4.73 -10.89 -5.97
CA GLY A 90 3.55 -11.34 -6.71
C GLY A 90 2.84 -12.55 -6.10
N GLY A 91 1.96 -13.15 -6.88
CA GLY A 91 1.22 -14.35 -6.49
C GLY A 91 0.15 -14.12 -5.42
N GLN A 92 -0.33 -15.21 -4.80
CA GLN A 92 -1.35 -15.14 -3.75
C GLN A 92 -0.87 -14.38 -2.51
N PRO A 93 0.37 -14.57 -2.00
CA PRO A 93 0.83 -13.82 -0.83
C PRO A 93 0.82 -12.29 -1.03
N ALA A 94 1.12 -11.81 -2.24
CA ALA A 94 1.06 -10.37 -2.54
C ALA A 94 -0.39 -9.86 -2.56
N ARG A 95 -1.34 -10.65 -3.07
CA ARG A 95 -2.77 -10.31 -3.03
C ARG A 95 -3.29 -10.23 -1.60
N ASP A 96 -2.98 -11.24 -0.79
CA ASP A 96 -3.40 -11.29 0.61
C ASP A 96 -2.81 -10.12 1.41
N PHE A 97 -1.57 -9.76 1.13
CA PHE A 97 -0.91 -8.61 1.75
C PHE A 97 -1.57 -7.28 1.35
N LEU A 98 -1.92 -7.09 0.06
CA LEU A 98 -2.65 -5.92 -0.41
C LEU A 98 -4.05 -5.82 0.19
N GLU A 99 -4.79 -6.92 0.30
CA GLU A 99 -6.09 -6.95 0.98
C GLU A 99 -5.95 -6.53 2.45
N SER A 100 -4.93 -7.03 3.14
CA SER A 100 -4.65 -6.64 4.52
C SER A 100 -4.33 -5.15 4.65
N LEU A 101 -3.65 -4.54 3.67
CA LEU A 101 -3.45 -3.08 3.64
C LEU A 101 -4.77 -2.31 3.47
N VAL A 102 -5.68 -2.80 2.62
CA VAL A 102 -7.02 -2.23 2.44
C VAL A 102 -7.80 -2.32 3.76
N ASP A 103 -7.76 -3.48 4.43
CA ASP A 103 -8.44 -3.68 5.72
C ASP A 103 -7.95 -2.70 6.79
N HIS A 104 -6.65 -2.49 6.89
CA HIS A 104 -6.07 -1.54 7.83
C HIS A 104 -6.43 -0.08 7.50
N ALA A 105 -6.53 0.27 6.21
CA ALA A 105 -6.92 1.61 5.79
C ALA A 105 -8.41 1.91 6.04
N ARG A 106 -9.25 0.89 6.24
CA ARG A 106 -10.72 1.06 6.40
C ARG A 106 -11.08 1.86 7.66
N ALA A 107 -10.47 1.55 8.79
CA ALA A 107 -10.71 2.29 10.04
C ALA A 107 -10.27 3.76 9.92
N ILE A 108 -9.09 4.00 9.33
CA ILE A 108 -8.53 5.34 9.10
C ILE A 108 -9.45 6.17 8.18
N MET A 109 -9.96 5.57 7.11
CA MET A 109 -10.88 6.26 6.19
C MET A 109 -12.23 6.56 6.87
N ALA A 110 -12.77 5.62 7.65
CA ALA A 110 -14.02 5.84 8.36
C ALA A 110 -13.88 7.01 9.34
N GLU A 111 -12.78 7.11 10.07
CA GLU A 111 -12.50 8.22 10.98
C GLU A 111 -12.29 9.53 10.24
N SER A 112 -11.60 9.52 9.10
CA SER A 112 -11.41 10.70 8.25
C SER A 112 -12.74 11.24 7.71
N VAL A 113 -13.69 10.37 7.40
CA VAL A 113 -15.04 10.78 6.99
C VAL A 113 -15.83 11.30 8.18
N ALA A 114 -15.77 10.63 9.33
CA ALA A 114 -16.48 11.03 10.55
C ALA A 114 -16.01 12.40 11.07
N SER A 115 -14.71 12.69 11.00
CA SER A 115 -14.13 13.99 11.38
C SER A 115 -14.33 15.11 10.34
N GLY A 116 -14.88 14.77 9.14
CA GLY A 116 -15.08 15.75 8.06
C GLY A 116 -13.82 16.05 7.26
N LEU A 117 -12.71 15.36 7.48
CA LEU A 117 -11.48 15.50 6.69
C LEU A 117 -11.64 14.94 5.28
N ALA A 118 -12.42 13.88 5.12
CA ALA A 118 -12.73 13.27 3.83
C ALA A 118 -14.23 13.29 3.53
N ARG A 119 -14.60 13.50 2.26
CA ARG A 119 -16.00 13.38 1.82
C ARG A 119 -16.40 11.91 1.76
N PRO A 120 -17.64 11.53 2.12
CA PRO A 120 -18.12 10.17 1.90
C PRO A 120 -18.14 9.82 0.41
N SER A 121 -17.88 8.56 0.08
CA SER A 121 -17.95 8.02 -1.27
C SER A 121 -19.29 7.31 -1.49
N ARG A 122 -19.69 7.16 -2.75
CA ARG A 122 -20.80 6.29 -3.16
C ARG A 122 -20.46 4.81 -3.02
N ASP A 123 -19.16 4.49 -3.07
CA ASP A 123 -18.61 3.15 -2.89
C ASP A 123 -17.30 3.29 -2.12
N GLU A 124 -17.39 3.21 -0.80
CA GLU A 124 -16.24 3.37 0.10
C GLU A 124 -15.22 2.26 -0.09
N GLU A 125 -15.67 1.04 -0.32
CA GLU A 125 -14.78 -0.11 -0.48
C GLU A 125 -13.97 -0.01 -1.79
N ALA A 126 -14.63 0.31 -2.89
CA ALA A 126 -13.95 0.52 -4.17
C ALA A 126 -12.99 1.70 -4.12
N ARG A 127 -13.39 2.82 -3.48
CA ARG A 127 -12.52 3.98 -3.29
C ARG A 127 -11.27 3.62 -2.49
N LEU A 128 -11.46 2.93 -1.38
CA LEU A 128 -10.38 2.55 -0.48
C LEU A 128 -9.36 1.64 -1.18
N ARG A 129 -9.86 0.64 -1.89
CA ARG A 129 -9.06 -0.27 -2.71
C ARG A 129 -8.26 0.49 -3.78
N TYR A 130 -8.92 1.39 -4.50
CA TYR A 130 -8.29 2.23 -5.51
C TYR A 130 -7.17 3.09 -4.93
N LEU A 131 -7.41 3.81 -3.82
CA LEU A 131 -6.42 4.67 -3.18
C LEU A 131 -5.23 3.88 -2.63
N THR A 132 -5.46 2.69 -2.07
CA THR A 132 -4.39 1.79 -1.61
C THR A 132 -3.52 1.34 -2.80
N HIS A 133 -4.14 0.88 -3.89
CA HIS A 133 -3.41 0.46 -5.08
C HIS A 133 -2.66 1.61 -5.73
N GLN A 134 -3.27 2.80 -5.82
CA GLN A 134 -2.61 4.00 -6.38
C GLN A 134 -1.36 4.37 -5.56
N THR A 135 -1.48 4.41 -4.24
CA THR A 135 -0.36 4.75 -3.35
C THR A 135 0.77 3.72 -3.45
N MET A 136 0.43 2.43 -3.36
CA MET A 136 1.42 1.35 -3.44
C MET A 136 2.03 1.28 -4.84
N GLY A 137 1.26 1.48 -5.89
CA GLY A 137 1.73 1.50 -7.28
C GLY A 137 2.72 2.62 -7.54
N ALA A 138 2.46 3.84 -7.08
CA ALA A 138 3.37 4.96 -7.21
C ALA A 138 4.72 4.69 -6.53
N MET A 139 4.69 4.15 -5.30
CA MET A 139 5.92 3.77 -4.58
C MET A 139 6.65 2.59 -5.25
N LEU A 140 5.90 1.62 -5.77
CA LEU A 140 6.48 0.46 -6.46
C LEU A 140 7.19 0.88 -7.76
N VAL A 141 6.63 1.81 -8.52
CA VAL A 141 7.30 2.36 -9.71
C VAL A 141 8.66 2.97 -9.33
N GLN A 142 8.70 3.77 -8.28
CA GLN A 142 9.96 4.36 -7.79
C GLN A 142 10.93 3.28 -7.30
N PHE A 143 10.44 2.26 -6.60
CA PHE A 143 11.24 1.13 -6.13
C PHE A 143 11.89 0.37 -7.29
N LEU A 144 11.14 0.08 -8.34
CA LEU A 144 11.63 -0.65 -9.52
C LEU A 144 12.60 0.17 -10.37
N THR A 145 12.45 1.50 -10.40
CA THR A 145 13.32 2.39 -11.19
C THR A 145 14.56 2.86 -10.43
N ALA A 146 14.71 2.52 -9.14
CA ALA A 146 15.86 2.83 -8.32
C ALA A 146 16.54 1.58 -7.73
N PRO A 147 16.96 0.60 -8.57
CA PRO A 147 17.52 -0.65 -8.09
C PRO A 147 18.86 -0.45 -7.37
N GLY A 148 19.17 -1.35 -6.44
CA GLY A 148 20.47 -1.42 -5.76
C GLY A 148 20.67 -0.41 -4.62
N ARG A 149 19.66 0.36 -4.24
CA ARG A 149 19.71 1.26 -3.09
C ARG A 149 19.42 0.52 -1.80
N THR A 150 20.07 0.94 -0.71
CA THR A 150 19.70 0.49 0.64
C THR A 150 18.29 0.99 0.99
N PRO A 151 17.58 0.37 1.97
CA PRO A 151 16.28 0.84 2.42
C PRO A 151 16.27 2.33 2.79
N ASP A 152 17.29 2.81 3.51
CA ASP A 152 17.38 4.21 3.92
C ASP A 152 17.64 5.17 2.73
N GLU A 153 18.45 4.77 1.76
CA GLU A 153 18.67 5.55 0.54
C GLU A 153 17.42 5.61 -0.32
N PHE A 154 16.70 4.49 -0.41
CA PHE A 154 15.42 4.44 -1.13
C PHE A 154 14.41 5.38 -0.50
N VAL A 155 14.23 5.34 0.82
CA VAL A 155 13.25 6.22 1.50
C VAL A 155 13.64 7.69 1.41
N ARG A 156 14.93 8.02 1.43
CA ARG A 156 15.39 9.39 1.16
C ARG A 156 15.03 9.83 -0.27
N SER A 157 15.29 8.98 -1.26
CA SER A 157 14.93 9.26 -2.66
C SER A 157 13.42 9.37 -2.86
N LEU A 158 12.62 8.50 -2.20
CA LEU A 158 11.17 8.56 -2.21
C LEU A 158 10.67 9.89 -1.65
N ARG A 159 11.26 10.35 -0.55
CA ARG A 159 10.92 11.63 0.11
C ARG A 159 11.21 12.82 -0.79
N ASP A 160 12.36 12.83 -1.46
CA ASP A 160 12.72 13.92 -2.37
C ASP A 160 11.73 13.98 -3.55
N GLY A 161 11.38 12.82 -4.13
CA GLY A 161 10.34 12.75 -5.16
C GLY A 161 8.94 13.09 -4.66
N GLN A 162 8.61 12.79 -3.41
CA GLN A 162 7.31 13.15 -2.83
C GLN A 162 7.14 14.65 -2.61
N ARG A 163 8.21 15.42 -2.37
CA ARG A 163 8.13 16.89 -2.27
C ARG A 163 7.54 17.50 -3.53
N ASP A 164 7.98 17.04 -4.68
CA ASP A 164 7.48 17.53 -5.98
C ASP A 164 6.05 17.04 -6.27
N ALA A 165 5.64 15.94 -5.66
CA ALA A 165 4.30 15.36 -5.82
C ALA A 165 3.24 15.92 -4.87
N VAL A 166 3.62 16.61 -3.79
CA VAL A 166 2.67 17.10 -2.77
C VAL A 166 1.64 18.05 -3.38
N LEU A 167 2.09 19.08 -4.10
CA LEU A 167 1.20 20.06 -4.69
C LEU A 167 0.21 19.42 -5.68
N PRO A 168 0.64 18.68 -6.73
CA PRO A 168 -0.30 18.05 -7.66
C PRO A 168 -1.23 17.04 -7.01
N ILE A 169 -0.80 16.34 -5.95
CA ILE A 169 -1.67 15.43 -5.19
C ILE A 169 -2.75 16.22 -4.43
N LEU A 170 -2.38 17.30 -3.75
CA LEU A 170 -3.34 18.14 -3.03
C LEU A 170 -4.34 18.79 -3.98
N GLU A 171 -3.90 19.36 -5.10
CA GLU A 171 -4.77 19.92 -6.13
C GLU A 171 -5.76 18.85 -6.63
N LEU A 172 -5.27 17.66 -6.98
CA LEU A 172 -6.12 16.58 -7.48
C LEU A 172 -7.21 16.18 -6.48
N TYR A 173 -6.88 16.11 -5.18
CA TYR A 173 -7.84 15.67 -4.16
C TYR A 173 -8.75 16.77 -3.64
N THR A 174 -8.36 18.03 -3.73
CA THR A 174 -9.16 19.18 -3.25
C THR A 174 -9.97 19.84 -4.34
N GLU A 175 -9.37 20.06 -5.50
CA GLU A 175 -9.97 20.78 -6.63
C GLU A 175 -10.46 19.83 -7.74
N GLY A 176 -9.80 18.68 -7.89
CA GLY A 176 -10.09 17.70 -8.93
C GLY A 176 -9.41 18.04 -10.27
N LEU A 177 -9.42 17.07 -11.20
CA LEU A 177 -8.83 17.21 -12.53
C LEU A 177 -9.84 17.70 -13.56
N LEU A 178 -11.11 17.31 -13.41
CA LEU A 178 -12.15 17.56 -14.41
C LEU A 178 -12.94 18.83 -14.07
N THR A 179 -13.17 19.66 -15.07
CA THR A 179 -13.92 20.91 -14.94
C THR A 179 -15.43 20.74 -14.90
N SER A 180 -15.94 19.56 -15.27
CA SER A 180 -17.36 19.22 -15.21
C SER A 180 -17.64 17.83 -14.65
N ARG A 181 -18.86 17.61 -14.21
CA ARG A 181 -19.33 16.32 -13.70
C ARG A 181 -19.92 15.40 -14.77
N ASN A 182 -20.01 15.84 -16.02
CA ASN A 182 -20.75 15.14 -17.07
C ASN A 182 -20.34 13.68 -17.20
N MET A 183 -19.04 13.38 -17.22
CA MET A 183 -18.55 11.98 -17.29
C MET A 183 -19.01 11.13 -16.12
N LEU A 184 -19.03 11.68 -14.91
CA LEU A 184 -19.50 10.96 -13.73
C LEU A 184 -20.99 10.73 -13.80
N ASP A 185 -21.76 11.73 -14.18
CA ASP A 185 -23.23 11.66 -14.27
C ASP A 185 -23.66 10.71 -15.40
N ASP A 186 -22.94 10.69 -16.53
CA ASP A 186 -23.15 9.73 -17.63
C ASP A 186 -22.86 8.30 -17.19
N TYR A 187 -21.73 8.08 -16.49
CA TYR A 187 -21.37 6.76 -15.95
C TYR A 187 -22.40 6.27 -14.92
N LEU A 188 -22.89 7.15 -14.04
CA LEU A 188 -23.91 6.79 -13.06
C LEU A 188 -25.22 6.37 -13.74
N ARG A 189 -25.65 7.08 -14.78
CA ARG A 189 -26.82 6.68 -15.59
C ARG A 189 -26.62 5.31 -16.24
N TYR A 190 -25.46 5.08 -16.88
CA TYR A 190 -25.12 3.78 -17.48
C TYR A 190 -25.16 2.64 -16.47
N ARG A 191 -24.66 2.87 -15.25
CA ARG A 191 -24.62 1.83 -14.19
C ARG A 191 -26.03 1.46 -13.69
N TRP A 192 -26.95 2.41 -13.65
CA TRP A 192 -28.32 2.19 -13.18
C TRP A 192 -29.29 1.79 -14.30
N GLU A 193 -29.04 2.21 -15.52
CA GLU A 193 -29.83 1.91 -16.71
C GLU A 193 -28.89 1.43 -17.83
N PRO A 194 -28.30 0.23 -17.72
CA PRO A 194 -27.42 -0.27 -18.78
C PRO A 194 -28.24 -0.38 -20.07
N PRO A 195 -27.69 -0.02 -21.25
CA PRO A 195 -28.35 -0.21 -22.52
C PRO A 195 -28.78 -1.67 -22.59
N GLY A 196 -30.08 -1.90 -22.80
CA GLY A 196 -30.64 -3.24 -22.90
C GLY A 196 -29.85 -4.04 -23.94
N ASP A 197 -29.57 -5.27 -23.63
CA ASP A 197 -28.96 -6.23 -24.54
C ASP A 197 -29.88 -6.34 -25.79
N GLN A 198 -29.52 -5.60 -26.85
CA GLN A 198 -30.17 -5.71 -28.14
C GLN A 198 -29.70 -7.01 -28.82
N GLY A 199 -29.82 -8.12 -28.10
CA GLY A 199 -29.62 -9.45 -28.58
C GLY A 199 -30.93 -10.06 -29.04
N GLY A 200 -31.18 -10.05 -30.30
CA GLY A 200 -32.30 -10.80 -30.86
C GLY A 200 -32.75 -10.26 -32.22
N VAL A 201 -31.85 -10.28 -33.18
CA VAL A 201 -32.34 -10.36 -34.56
C VAL A 201 -32.82 -11.79 -34.74
N GLU A 202 -34.12 -12.01 -34.50
CA GLU A 202 -34.79 -13.20 -35.00
C GLU A 202 -34.66 -13.21 -36.50
N SER A 203 -33.87 -14.16 -37.02
CA SER A 203 -33.87 -14.55 -38.40
C SER A 203 -35.09 -15.44 -38.61
N GLU A 204 -36.22 -14.81 -38.97
CA GLU A 204 -37.28 -15.52 -39.67
C GLU A 204 -37.08 -15.40 -41.16
N ALA A 205 -36.83 -16.55 -41.82
CA ALA A 205 -37.34 -16.93 -43.13
C ALA A 205 -36.98 -18.37 -43.43
#